data_7f895a4a1be3fdee9d9978aea7b20788
#
_entry.id   7f895a4a1be3fdee9d9978aea7b20788
#
_cell.length_a   1.000
_cell.length_b   1.000
_cell.length_c   1.000
_cell.angle_alpha   90.00
_cell.angle_beta   90.00
_cell.angle_gamma   90.00
#
_symmetry.space_group_name_H-M   'P 1'
#
loop_
_entity.id
_entity.type
_entity.pdbx_description
1 polymer ?
#
loop_
_entity_poly.entity_id
_entity_poly.type
_entity_poly.pdbx_seq_one_letter_code
_entity_poly.pdbx_strand_id
1 'polypeptide(L)'
;MPQASFILLALIAVQSPWSGPGALNTFAVSRISAPARQSTKVDAINRTGVLAREIIAASYPQLKGSDIRIESFVSQSDYFKARFGYPQYFFTRMRYLLFVNPRVFELHAPEAGVRAIIAHELAHALYFKLRNRVQLLGLVRLTSKQFTAEFERWADLKAISLGYGEGLKEYRRWLYKNVPASRLAEKRRDYFSPEEIEAIEQASTRRPELLDYWLRHVPLSLEQIQAKH
;
A
#
# COMPACT_ATOMS: atom_id res chain seq x y z
N MET A 1 0.44 29.20 36.41
CA MET A 1 1.26 28.44 35.45
C MET A 1 0.50 27.16 35.12
N PRO A 2 -0.14 27.02 33.95
CA PRO A 2 -0.79 25.76 33.54
C PRO A 2 0.23 24.86 32.82
N GLN A 3 0.30 23.65 33.28
CA GLN A 3 1.11 22.56 32.72
C GLN A 3 0.65 22.26 31.29
N ALA A 4 1.59 22.35 30.35
CA ALA A 4 1.40 21.92 28.98
C ALA A 4 1.29 20.41 28.95
N SER A 5 0.09 19.88 28.70
CA SER A 5 -0.14 18.49 28.39
C SER A 5 0.52 18.16 27.05
N PHE A 6 1.62 17.44 27.10
CA PHE A 6 2.23 16.80 25.93
C PHE A 6 1.27 15.74 25.40
N ILE A 7 0.48 16.07 24.38
CA ILE A 7 -0.21 15.07 23.57
C ILE A 7 0.86 14.41 22.72
N LEU A 8 1.29 13.24 23.17
CA LEU A 8 2.12 12.30 22.45
C LEU A 8 1.27 11.79 21.25
N LEU A 9 1.44 12.42 20.09
CA LEU A 9 0.86 11.92 18.85
C LEU A 9 1.57 10.60 18.50
N ALA A 10 0.94 9.50 18.90
CA ALA A 10 1.35 8.15 18.55
C ALA A 10 1.54 8.07 17.03
N LEU A 11 2.73 7.66 16.60
CA LEU A 11 2.94 7.04 15.31
C LEU A 11 1.84 5.99 15.14
N ILE A 12 0.90 6.23 14.24
CA ILE A 12 -0.04 5.19 13.82
C ILE A 12 0.77 4.25 12.93
N ALA A 13 1.53 3.37 13.57
CA ALA A 13 1.88 2.12 12.98
C ALA A 13 0.55 1.36 12.89
N VAL A 14 0.03 1.15 11.70
CA VAL A 14 -0.91 0.06 11.48
C VAL A 14 -0.11 -1.23 11.70
N GLN A 15 0.15 -1.53 12.95
CA GLN A 15 0.57 -2.85 13.36
C GLN A 15 -0.71 -3.68 13.36
N SER A 16 -0.77 -4.66 12.47
CA SER A 16 -1.70 -5.74 12.69
C SER A 16 -1.45 -6.27 14.12
N PRO A 17 -2.49 -6.34 14.96
CA PRO A 17 -2.34 -6.86 16.31
C PRO A 17 -2.00 -8.35 16.22
N TRP A 18 -0.95 -8.71 16.97
CA TRP A 18 -0.61 -10.06 17.41
C TRP A 18 0.66 -10.69 16.84
N SER A 19 1.67 -10.57 17.70
CA SER A 19 2.72 -11.59 17.84
C SER A 19 2.43 -12.35 19.12
N GLY A 20 1.69 -13.45 19.04
CA GLY A 20 1.64 -14.44 20.10
C GLY A 20 2.88 -15.32 20.08
N PRO A 21 3.43 -15.80 21.22
CA PRO A 21 4.56 -16.73 21.25
C PRO A 21 4.06 -18.11 20.82
N GLY A 22 4.50 -18.59 19.66
CA GLY A 22 4.14 -19.91 19.17
C GLY A 22 5.27 -20.57 18.37
N ALA A 23 5.89 -21.56 18.98
CA ALA A 23 6.63 -22.69 18.40
C ALA A 23 7.85 -22.35 17.53
N LEU A 24 9.01 -22.58 18.10
CA LEU A 24 10.29 -22.80 17.42
C LEU A 24 10.16 -23.99 16.44
N ASN A 25 9.86 -23.71 15.18
CA ASN A 25 10.13 -24.62 14.08
C ASN A 25 11.47 -24.22 13.47
N THR A 26 12.49 -25.00 13.79
CA THR A 26 13.82 -24.97 13.18
C THR A 26 13.72 -25.43 11.72
N PHE A 27 13.30 -24.54 10.83
CA PHE A 27 13.61 -24.69 9.42
C PHE A 27 15.01 -24.13 9.18
N ALA A 28 15.86 -24.93 8.54
CA ALA A 28 17.21 -24.57 8.15
C ALA A 28 17.17 -23.27 7.32
N VAL A 29 17.41 -22.14 7.98
CA VAL A 29 17.64 -20.86 7.32
C VAL A 29 18.99 -20.97 6.65
N SER A 30 19.01 -21.17 5.32
CA SER A 30 20.20 -20.99 4.51
C SER A 30 20.86 -19.68 4.92
N ARG A 31 22.06 -19.75 5.50
CA ARG A 31 22.85 -18.60 5.92
C ARG A 31 23.36 -17.89 4.66
N ILE A 32 22.50 -17.03 4.06
CA ILE A 32 23.00 -16.04 3.12
C ILE A 32 23.89 -15.10 3.93
N SER A 33 25.12 -14.92 3.49
CA SER A 33 26.11 -14.07 4.18
C SER A 33 25.61 -12.62 4.33
N ALA A 34 25.96 -11.95 5.42
CA ALA A 34 25.51 -10.59 5.72
C ALA A 34 25.70 -9.57 4.57
N PRO A 35 26.83 -9.57 3.81
CA PRO A 35 27.03 -8.67 2.68
C PRO A 35 26.03 -8.91 1.52
N ALA A 36 25.65 -10.16 1.23
CA ALA A 36 24.67 -10.45 0.18
C ALA A 36 23.25 -9.95 0.54
N ARG A 37 22.87 -10.03 1.82
CA ARG A 37 21.57 -9.46 2.29
C ARG A 37 21.56 -7.94 2.26
N GLN A 38 22.69 -7.29 2.44
CA GLN A 38 22.77 -5.83 2.35
C GLN A 38 22.68 -5.36 0.91
N SER A 39 23.31 -6.05 -0.04
CA SER A 39 23.18 -5.78 -1.47
C SER A 39 21.74 -5.88 -1.94
N THR A 40 21.02 -6.97 -1.62
CA THR A 40 19.61 -7.14 -2.04
C THR A 40 18.68 -6.05 -1.50
N LYS A 41 18.95 -5.52 -0.29
CA LYS A 41 18.17 -4.39 0.26
C LYS A 41 18.42 -3.10 -0.51
N VAL A 42 19.68 -2.78 -0.78
CA VAL A 42 20.05 -1.58 -1.54
C VAL A 42 19.48 -1.63 -2.94
N ASP A 43 19.56 -2.77 -3.60
CA ASP A 43 19.02 -2.98 -4.95
C ASP A 43 17.50 -2.82 -4.97
N ALA A 44 16.79 -3.37 -3.97
CA ALA A 44 15.34 -3.23 -3.85
C ALA A 44 14.93 -1.76 -3.65
N ILE A 45 15.64 -1.02 -2.80
CA ILE A 45 15.40 0.42 -2.57
C ILE A 45 15.63 1.20 -3.87
N ASN A 46 16.76 0.97 -4.55
CA ASN A 46 17.12 1.68 -5.78
C ASN A 46 16.11 1.41 -6.89
N ARG A 47 15.78 0.14 -7.13
CA ARG A 47 14.80 -0.26 -8.15
C ARG A 47 13.42 0.35 -7.86
N THR A 48 12.94 0.26 -6.62
CA THR A 48 11.68 0.88 -6.22
C THR A 48 11.72 2.39 -6.40
N GLY A 49 12.84 3.05 -6.06
CA GLY A 49 13.02 4.49 -6.23
C GLY A 49 12.99 4.95 -7.69
N VAL A 50 13.56 4.15 -8.61
CA VAL A 50 13.48 4.43 -10.05
C VAL A 50 12.03 4.34 -10.52
N LEU A 51 11.34 3.22 -10.24
CA LEU A 51 9.95 2.99 -10.62
C LEU A 51 9.01 4.05 -10.04
N ALA A 52 9.19 4.41 -8.76
CA ALA A 52 8.36 5.44 -8.13
C ALA A 52 8.50 6.80 -8.82
N ARG A 53 9.73 7.21 -9.20
CA ARG A 53 9.95 8.47 -9.94
C ARG A 53 9.27 8.46 -11.31
N GLU A 54 9.37 7.36 -12.05
CA GLU A 54 8.71 7.20 -13.35
C GLU A 54 7.20 7.31 -13.22
N ILE A 55 6.61 6.59 -12.25
CA ILE A 55 5.17 6.59 -11.99
C ILE A 55 4.69 7.96 -11.53
N ILE A 56 5.47 8.67 -10.68
CA ILE A 56 5.13 10.03 -10.27
C ILE A 56 5.13 10.97 -11.49
N ALA A 57 6.14 10.85 -12.35
CA ALA A 57 6.23 11.69 -13.53
C ALA A 57 5.06 11.49 -14.51
N ALA A 58 4.64 10.22 -14.68
CA ALA A 58 3.59 9.85 -15.63
C ALA A 58 2.17 10.04 -15.07
N SER A 59 1.94 9.66 -13.79
CA SER A 59 0.57 9.45 -13.28
C SER A 59 0.24 10.24 -12.01
N TYR A 60 1.22 10.76 -11.26
CA TYR A 60 1.02 11.49 -10.01
C TYR A 60 1.72 12.86 -10.00
N PRO A 61 1.43 13.77 -10.96
CA PRO A 61 2.11 15.07 -11.06
C PRO A 61 1.98 15.89 -9.78
N GLN A 62 0.91 15.68 -9.00
CA GLN A 62 0.69 16.33 -7.70
C GLN A 62 1.77 15.96 -6.67
N LEU A 63 2.45 14.82 -6.82
CA LEU A 63 3.53 14.38 -5.92
C LEU A 63 4.91 14.90 -6.34
N LYS A 64 5.05 15.58 -7.48
CA LYS A 64 6.32 16.21 -7.87
C LYS A 64 6.80 17.17 -6.78
N GLY A 65 8.11 17.08 -6.46
CA GLY A 65 8.73 17.89 -5.41
C GLY A 65 8.35 17.52 -3.97
N SER A 66 7.60 16.43 -3.75
CA SER A 66 7.35 15.91 -2.41
C SER A 66 8.57 15.16 -1.87
N ASP A 67 8.80 15.23 -0.55
CA ASP A 67 9.86 14.42 0.11
C ASP A 67 9.35 12.98 0.25
N ILE A 68 9.65 12.15 -0.77
CA ILE A 68 9.31 10.71 -0.79
C ILE A 68 10.61 9.94 -0.61
N ARG A 69 10.67 9.13 0.44
CA ARG A 69 11.82 8.26 0.74
C ARG A 69 11.44 6.80 0.63
N ILE A 70 12.38 6.03 0.09
CA ILE A 70 12.24 4.58 -0.03
C ILE A 70 13.08 3.94 1.07
N GLU A 71 12.46 3.06 1.83
CA GLU A 71 13.12 2.30 2.89
C GLU A 71 12.80 0.80 2.76
N SER A 72 13.72 -0.06 3.22
CA SER A 72 13.44 -1.48 3.24
C SER A 72 12.86 -1.92 4.58
N PHE A 73 11.99 -2.94 4.55
CA PHE A 73 11.49 -3.60 5.75
C PHE A 73 11.43 -5.11 5.56
N VAL A 74 11.17 -5.84 6.64
CA VAL A 74 11.02 -7.29 6.61
C VAL A 74 9.62 -7.66 7.10
N SER A 75 8.91 -8.46 6.32
CA SER A 75 7.61 -9.03 6.67
C SER A 75 7.43 -10.36 5.96
N GLN A 76 6.60 -11.24 6.53
CA GLN A 76 6.22 -12.50 5.89
C GLN A 76 5.02 -12.35 4.94
N SER A 77 4.22 -11.29 5.10
CA SER A 77 2.94 -11.12 4.41
C SER A 77 2.79 -9.81 3.67
N ASP A 78 3.67 -8.84 3.92
CA ASP A 78 3.59 -7.52 3.32
C ASP A 78 4.84 -7.25 2.51
N TYR A 79 4.67 -6.73 1.30
CA TYR A 79 5.75 -6.46 0.38
C TYR A 79 5.97 -4.97 0.12
N PHE A 80 4.91 -4.16 0.24
CA PHE A 80 4.96 -2.70 0.16
C PHE A 80 4.10 -2.07 1.26
N LYS A 81 4.42 -0.84 1.65
CA LYS A 81 3.64 -0.01 2.58
C LYS A 81 3.95 1.46 2.34
N ALA A 82 2.94 2.32 2.41
CA ALA A 82 3.13 3.76 2.48
C ALA A 82 2.84 4.28 3.89
N ARG A 83 3.63 5.24 4.31
CA ARG A 83 3.43 6.00 5.56
C ARG A 83 3.73 7.47 5.33
N PHE A 84 3.29 8.30 6.25
CA PHE A 84 3.70 9.69 6.32
C PHE A 84 4.28 10.01 7.70
N GLY A 85 5.11 11.05 7.77
CA GLY A 85 5.70 11.52 9.00
C GLY A 85 6.18 12.96 8.88
N TYR A 86 6.49 13.54 10.04
CA TYR A 86 7.10 14.86 10.13
C TYR A 86 8.53 14.66 10.63
N PRO A 87 9.57 15.17 9.90
CA PRO A 87 10.98 14.79 10.18
C PRO A 87 11.47 15.13 11.58
N GLN A 88 11.08 16.25 12.18
CA GLN A 88 11.52 16.64 13.52
C GLN A 88 10.56 17.60 14.24
N TYR A 89 9.76 18.39 13.50
CA TYR A 89 8.87 19.39 14.09
C TYR A 89 7.53 19.40 13.38
N PHE A 90 6.48 19.67 14.11
CA PHE A 90 5.09 19.72 13.63
C PHE A 90 4.85 20.74 12.49
N PHE A 91 5.80 21.66 12.27
CA PHE A 91 5.71 22.72 11.26
C PHE A 91 6.50 22.45 9.98
N THR A 92 7.21 21.31 9.88
CA THR A 92 7.97 20.94 8.68
C THR A 92 7.07 20.34 7.61
N ARG A 93 7.59 20.28 6.37
CA ARG A 93 6.89 19.61 5.27
C ARG A 93 6.70 18.12 5.60
N MET A 94 5.52 17.61 5.25
CA MET A 94 5.23 16.18 5.39
C MET A 94 6.18 15.35 4.53
N ARG A 95 6.73 14.30 5.11
CA ARG A 95 7.53 13.29 4.43
C ARG A 95 6.66 12.06 4.19
N TYR A 96 6.80 11.46 3.01
CA TYR A 96 6.17 10.20 2.65
C TYR A 96 7.23 9.11 2.65
N LEU A 97 6.93 7.99 3.28
CA LEU A 97 7.81 6.83 3.37
C LEU A 97 7.16 5.69 2.59
N LEU A 98 7.84 5.23 1.55
CA LEU A 98 7.47 4.04 0.80
C LEU A 98 8.41 2.91 1.22
N PHE A 99 7.85 1.91 1.86
CA PHE A 99 8.60 0.75 2.32
C PHE A 99 8.52 -0.38 1.30
N VAL A 100 9.65 -1.02 1.03
CA VAL A 100 9.76 -2.19 0.17
C VAL A 100 10.38 -3.36 0.92
N ASN A 101 9.75 -4.54 0.82
CA ASN A 101 10.33 -5.79 1.27
C ASN A 101 11.12 -6.41 0.10
N PRO A 102 12.45 -6.59 0.22
CA PRO A 102 13.29 -7.15 -0.86
C PRO A 102 12.78 -8.47 -1.42
N ARG A 103 12.08 -9.25 -0.60
CA ARG A 103 11.47 -10.52 -1.03
C ARG A 103 10.55 -10.40 -2.24
N VAL A 104 9.98 -9.24 -2.52
CA VAL A 104 9.15 -9.03 -3.72
C VAL A 104 9.94 -9.32 -5.00
N PHE A 105 11.22 -8.94 -5.03
CA PHE A 105 12.11 -9.19 -6.15
C PHE A 105 12.73 -10.59 -6.09
N GLU A 106 13.08 -11.07 -4.90
CA GLU A 106 13.60 -12.43 -4.68
C GLU A 106 12.58 -13.51 -5.10
N LEU A 107 11.29 -13.26 -4.87
CA LEU A 107 10.19 -14.15 -5.26
C LEU A 107 9.63 -13.84 -6.66
N HIS A 108 10.36 -13.07 -7.46
CA HIS A 108 10.07 -12.78 -8.87
C HIS A 108 8.64 -12.27 -9.10
N ALA A 109 8.21 -11.26 -8.32
CA ALA A 109 6.94 -10.60 -8.61
C ALA A 109 6.93 -10.04 -10.04
N PRO A 110 5.81 -10.16 -10.78
CA PRO A 110 5.68 -9.61 -12.13
C PRO A 110 6.02 -8.12 -12.16
N GLU A 111 6.77 -7.66 -13.15
CA GLU A 111 7.21 -6.26 -13.20
C GLU A 111 6.02 -5.30 -13.32
N ALA A 112 5.03 -5.61 -14.16
CA ALA A 112 3.81 -4.83 -14.25
C ALA A 112 3.08 -4.79 -12.89
N GLY A 113 3.09 -5.91 -12.16
CA GLY A 113 2.54 -6.00 -10.81
C GLY A 113 3.29 -5.13 -9.80
N VAL A 114 4.63 -5.11 -9.85
CA VAL A 114 5.45 -4.23 -8.99
C VAL A 114 5.17 -2.76 -9.29
N ARG A 115 5.06 -2.38 -10.56
CA ARG A 115 4.69 -1.00 -10.95
C ARG A 115 3.30 -0.64 -10.42
N ALA A 116 2.34 -1.54 -10.54
CA ALA A 116 0.97 -1.31 -10.11
C ALA A 116 0.85 -1.16 -8.59
N ILE A 117 1.55 -1.99 -7.81
CA ILE A 117 1.52 -1.84 -6.35
C ILE A 117 2.27 -0.58 -5.88
N ILE A 118 3.33 -0.15 -6.56
CA ILE A 118 3.95 1.15 -6.28
C ILE A 118 2.98 2.30 -6.59
N ALA A 119 2.20 2.22 -7.68
CA ALA A 119 1.16 3.21 -7.98
C ALA A 119 0.08 3.25 -6.88
N HIS A 120 -0.35 2.09 -6.36
CA HIS A 120 -1.24 1.99 -5.21
C HIS A 120 -0.65 2.70 -3.95
N GLU A 121 0.61 2.46 -3.63
CA GLU A 121 1.27 3.11 -2.48
C GLU A 121 1.42 4.63 -2.68
N LEU A 122 1.64 5.07 -3.91
CA LEU A 122 1.65 6.49 -4.25
C LEU A 122 0.25 7.12 -4.17
N ALA A 123 -0.83 6.35 -4.37
CA ALA A 123 -2.19 6.82 -4.10
C ALA A 123 -2.39 7.14 -2.62
N HIS A 124 -1.85 6.32 -1.70
CA HIS A 124 -1.83 6.66 -0.27
C HIS A 124 -1.03 7.94 0.01
N ALA A 125 0.15 8.11 -0.60
CA ALA A 125 0.93 9.33 -0.44
C ALA A 125 0.16 10.57 -0.94
N LEU A 126 -0.55 10.45 -2.07
CA LEU A 126 -1.44 11.50 -2.59
C LEU A 126 -2.61 11.77 -1.63
N TYR A 127 -3.24 10.72 -1.09
CA TYR A 127 -4.30 10.85 -0.11
C TYR A 127 -3.84 11.67 1.10
N PHE A 128 -2.65 11.39 1.64
CA PHE A 128 -2.08 12.13 2.76
C PHE A 128 -1.75 13.58 2.39
N LYS A 129 -1.23 13.81 1.18
CA LYS A 129 -0.87 15.15 0.70
C LYS A 129 -2.08 16.08 0.53
N LEU A 130 -3.20 15.55 0.06
CA LEU A 130 -4.41 16.32 -0.21
C LEU A 130 -5.23 16.63 1.05
N ARG A 131 -4.89 16.04 2.19
CA ARG A 131 -5.60 16.24 3.44
C ARG A 131 -4.84 17.11 4.42
N ASN A 132 -5.57 17.92 5.17
CA ASN A 132 -5.00 18.67 6.28
C ASN A 132 -4.77 17.74 7.50
N ARG A 133 -4.00 18.24 8.47
CA ARG A 133 -3.60 17.46 9.66
C ARG A 133 -4.80 16.98 10.50
N VAL A 134 -5.86 17.78 10.58
CA VAL A 134 -7.07 17.41 11.32
C VAL A 134 -7.80 16.26 10.64
N GLN A 135 -7.86 16.28 9.30
CA GLN A 135 -8.44 15.18 8.52
C GLN A 135 -7.62 13.89 8.65
N LEU A 136 -6.29 14.00 8.79
CA LEU A 136 -5.43 12.83 9.01
C LEU A 136 -5.61 12.21 10.40
N LEU A 137 -6.05 12.96 11.41
CA LEU A 137 -6.44 12.40 12.70
C LEU A 137 -7.62 11.42 12.58
N GLY A 138 -8.46 11.58 11.55
CA GLY A 138 -9.54 10.62 11.23
C GLY A 138 -9.04 9.23 10.84
N LEU A 139 -7.74 9.07 10.48
CA LEU A 139 -7.12 7.77 10.20
C LEU A 139 -7.00 6.86 11.44
N VAL A 140 -7.27 7.37 12.65
CA VAL A 140 -7.48 6.53 13.84
C VAL A 140 -8.57 5.46 13.59
N ARG A 141 -9.50 5.71 12.68
CA ARG A 141 -10.52 4.74 12.24
C ARG A 141 -9.94 3.52 11.50
N LEU A 142 -8.67 3.53 11.10
CA LEU A 142 -7.97 2.34 10.56
C LEU A 142 -7.88 1.17 11.55
N THR A 143 -8.35 1.34 12.79
CA THR A 143 -8.61 0.23 13.71
C THR A 143 -9.85 -0.60 13.32
N SER A 144 -10.77 -0.04 12.53
CA SER A 144 -11.92 -0.75 11.97
C SER A 144 -11.51 -1.53 10.71
N LYS A 145 -11.85 -2.82 10.67
CA LYS A 145 -11.60 -3.68 9.49
C LYS A 145 -12.28 -3.15 8.23
N GLN A 146 -13.49 -2.61 8.37
CA GLN A 146 -14.24 -2.03 7.25
C GLN A 146 -13.52 -0.80 6.70
N PHE A 147 -13.12 0.13 7.57
CA PHE A 147 -12.44 1.34 7.13
C PHE A 147 -11.07 1.04 6.52
N THR A 148 -10.36 0.01 7.01
CA THR A 148 -9.12 -0.47 6.38
C THR A 148 -9.40 -0.96 4.96
N ALA A 149 -10.43 -1.79 4.76
CA ALA A 149 -10.79 -2.27 3.43
C ALA A 149 -11.19 -1.12 2.49
N GLU A 150 -12.00 -0.17 2.95
CA GLU A 150 -12.36 1.01 2.16
C GLU A 150 -11.12 1.83 1.75
N PHE A 151 -10.17 2.01 2.66
CA PHE A 151 -8.96 2.79 2.42
C PHE A 151 -8.01 2.11 1.41
N GLU A 152 -7.79 0.80 1.55
CA GLU A 152 -6.95 0.02 0.64
C GLU A 152 -7.60 -0.12 -0.74
N ARG A 153 -8.90 -0.40 -0.79
CA ARG A 153 -9.66 -0.48 -2.05
C ARG A 153 -9.76 0.87 -2.76
N TRP A 154 -9.81 1.97 -2.02
CA TRP A 154 -9.72 3.31 -2.62
C TRP A 154 -8.38 3.52 -3.34
N ALA A 155 -7.27 3.07 -2.76
CA ALA A 155 -5.95 3.16 -3.39
C ALA A 155 -5.84 2.25 -4.63
N ASP A 156 -6.45 1.05 -4.58
CA ASP A 156 -6.59 0.19 -5.76
C ASP A 156 -7.40 0.90 -6.88
N LEU A 157 -8.57 1.48 -6.57
CA LEU A 157 -9.38 2.24 -7.53
C LEU A 157 -8.60 3.40 -8.14
N LYS A 158 -7.82 4.10 -7.32
CA LYS A 158 -6.98 5.19 -7.81
C LYS A 158 -5.91 4.69 -8.77
N ALA A 159 -5.26 3.58 -8.48
CA ALA A 159 -4.29 2.95 -9.38
C ALA A 159 -4.98 2.44 -10.67
N ILE A 160 -6.16 1.80 -10.58
CA ILE A 160 -6.95 1.36 -11.74
C ILE A 160 -7.33 2.55 -12.63
N SER A 161 -7.78 3.67 -12.05
CA SER A 161 -8.14 4.89 -12.79
C SER A 161 -6.97 5.52 -13.56
N LEU A 162 -5.75 5.14 -13.22
CA LEU A 162 -4.51 5.58 -13.88
C LEU A 162 -3.92 4.52 -14.81
N GLY A 163 -4.66 3.43 -15.11
CA GLY A 163 -4.28 2.40 -16.05
C GLY A 163 -3.41 1.27 -15.49
N TYR A 164 -3.35 1.12 -14.16
CA TYR A 164 -2.55 0.06 -13.52
C TYR A 164 -3.35 -1.20 -13.16
N GLY A 165 -4.59 -1.35 -13.64
CA GLY A 165 -5.48 -2.45 -13.28
C GLY A 165 -4.92 -3.83 -13.63
N GLU A 166 -4.42 -4.02 -14.87
CA GLU A 166 -3.84 -5.30 -15.27
C GLU A 166 -2.65 -5.71 -14.37
N GLY A 167 -1.74 -4.77 -14.12
CA GLY A 167 -0.63 -5.01 -13.21
C GLY A 167 -1.08 -5.36 -11.79
N LEU A 168 -2.15 -4.73 -11.27
CA LEU A 168 -2.73 -5.10 -9.98
C LEU A 168 -3.28 -6.52 -9.97
N LYS A 169 -3.95 -6.96 -11.04
CA LYS A 169 -4.43 -8.36 -11.19
C LYS A 169 -3.27 -9.34 -11.13
N GLU A 170 -2.19 -9.08 -11.88
CA GLU A 170 -0.98 -9.90 -11.85
C GLU A 170 -0.36 -9.95 -10.45
N TYR A 171 -0.24 -8.79 -9.80
CA TYR A 171 0.31 -8.69 -8.45
C TYR A 171 -0.55 -9.47 -7.44
N ARG A 172 -1.89 -9.39 -7.50
CA ARG A 172 -2.78 -10.13 -6.61
C ARG A 172 -2.66 -11.65 -6.79
N ARG A 173 -2.58 -12.15 -8.05
CA ARG A 173 -2.35 -13.56 -8.32
C ARG A 173 -1.02 -14.05 -7.76
N TRP A 174 0.03 -13.25 -7.91
CA TRP A 174 1.34 -13.53 -7.34
C TRP A 174 1.30 -13.46 -5.80
N LEU A 175 0.70 -12.44 -5.22
CA LEU A 175 0.58 -12.24 -3.79
C LEU A 175 -0.09 -13.44 -3.12
N TYR A 176 -1.21 -13.92 -3.67
CA TYR A 176 -1.97 -15.04 -3.10
C TYR A 176 -1.18 -16.35 -3.07
N LYS A 177 -0.19 -16.53 -3.95
CA LYS A 177 0.73 -17.68 -3.96
C LYS A 177 1.86 -17.55 -2.93
N ASN A 178 2.19 -16.34 -2.51
CA ASN A 178 3.40 -16.05 -1.74
C ASN A 178 3.14 -15.57 -0.30
N VAL A 179 1.88 -15.31 0.08
CA VAL A 179 1.52 -14.99 1.46
C VAL A 179 1.17 -16.25 2.25
N PRO A 180 1.42 -16.29 3.56
CA PRO A 180 0.95 -17.37 4.41
C PRO A 180 -0.58 -17.54 4.34
N ALA A 181 -1.06 -18.80 4.34
CA ALA A 181 -2.49 -19.11 4.25
C ALA A 181 -3.31 -18.39 5.34
N SER A 182 -2.75 -18.22 6.55
CA SER A 182 -3.38 -17.49 7.66
C SER A 182 -3.65 -16.00 7.37
N ARG A 183 -2.96 -15.41 6.38
CA ARG A 183 -3.11 -13.99 6.00
C ARG A 183 -3.96 -13.80 4.74
N LEU A 184 -4.24 -14.87 4.01
CA LEU A 184 -4.92 -14.79 2.71
C LEU A 184 -6.33 -14.21 2.82
N ALA A 185 -7.11 -14.61 3.84
CA ALA A 185 -8.45 -14.10 4.07
C ALA A 185 -8.47 -12.58 4.32
N GLU A 186 -7.49 -12.08 5.09
CA GLU A 186 -7.32 -10.64 5.33
C GLU A 186 -6.99 -9.90 4.03
N LYS A 187 -6.05 -10.42 3.24
CA LYS A 187 -5.68 -9.80 1.96
C LYS A 187 -6.85 -9.73 0.98
N ARG A 188 -7.67 -10.78 0.91
CA ARG A 188 -8.88 -10.79 0.06
C ARG A 188 -9.97 -9.85 0.53
N ARG A 189 -10.07 -9.61 1.83
CA ARG A 189 -11.03 -8.65 2.39
C ARG A 189 -10.61 -7.20 2.10
N ASP A 190 -9.33 -6.89 2.34
CA ASP A 190 -8.86 -5.50 2.35
C ASP A 190 -8.61 -4.96 0.94
N TYR A 191 -8.30 -5.81 -0.02
CA TYR A 191 -7.94 -5.43 -1.39
C TYR A 191 -8.91 -6.03 -2.40
N PHE A 192 -9.03 -5.41 -3.57
CA PHE A 192 -9.76 -6.05 -4.67
C PHE A 192 -9.05 -7.32 -5.14
N SER A 193 -9.85 -8.36 -5.37
CA SER A 193 -9.39 -9.58 -6.04
C SER A 193 -9.16 -9.34 -7.54
N PRO A 194 -8.44 -10.23 -8.24
CA PRO A 194 -8.32 -10.14 -9.70
C PRO A 194 -9.66 -10.08 -10.43
N GLU A 195 -10.67 -10.81 -9.94
CA GLU A 195 -12.02 -10.86 -10.50
C GLU A 195 -12.78 -9.55 -10.27
N GLU A 196 -12.64 -8.95 -9.08
CA GLU A 196 -13.22 -7.64 -8.77
C GLU A 196 -12.58 -6.54 -9.63
N ILE A 197 -11.24 -6.56 -9.81
CA ILE A 197 -10.52 -5.60 -10.67
C ILE A 197 -11.01 -5.72 -12.13
N GLU A 198 -11.13 -6.94 -12.64
CA GLU A 198 -11.65 -7.20 -13.98
C GLU A 198 -13.06 -6.64 -14.16
N ALA A 199 -13.94 -6.86 -13.19
CA ALA A 199 -15.30 -6.33 -13.21
C ALA A 199 -15.32 -4.79 -13.19
N ILE A 200 -14.43 -4.14 -12.42
CA ILE A 200 -14.28 -2.68 -12.38
C ILE A 200 -13.83 -2.16 -13.75
N GLU A 201 -12.82 -2.77 -14.38
CA GLU A 201 -12.31 -2.36 -15.68
C GLU A 201 -13.37 -2.51 -16.78
N GLN A 202 -14.08 -3.64 -16.80
CA GLN A 202 -15.16 -3.87 -17.77
C GLN A 202 -16.32 -2.88 -17.61
N ALA A 203 -16.73 -2.60 -16.36
CA ALA A 203 -17.81 -1.67 -16.10
C ALA A 203 -17.39 -0.23 -16.43
N SER A 204 -16.18 0.19 -16.08
CA SER A 204 -15.67 1.53 -16.35
C SER A 204 -15.36 1.77 -17.83
N THR A 205 -15.05 0.74 -18.61
CA THR A 205 -14.92 0.85 -20.07
C THR A 205 -16.27 1.18 -20.73
N ARG A 206 -17.37 0.63 -20.21
CA ARG A 206 -18.72 0.91 -20.69
C ARG A 206 -19.28 2.22 -20.18
N ARG A 207 -18.95 2.58 -18.94
CA ARG A 207 -19.43 3.76 -18.21
C ARG A 207 -18.28 4.38 -17.41
N PRO A 208 -17.47 5.26 -18.02
CA PRO A 208 -16.29 5.86 -17.37
C PRO A 208 -16.59 6.60 -16.07
N GLU A 209 -17.78 7.15 -15.93
CA GLU A 209 -18.23 7.89 -14.74
C GLU A 209 -18.30 7.02 -13.47
N LEU A 210 -18.35 5.69 -13.63
CA LEU A 210 -18.36 4.78 -12.48
C LEU A 210 -17.06 4.83 -11.66
N LEU A 211 -15.92 5.09 -12.28
CA LEU A 211 -14.66 5.24 -11.52
C LEU A 211 -14.73 6.42 -10.57
N ASP A 212 -15.25 7.58 -11.01
CA ASP A 212 -15.42 8.75 -10.16
C ASP A 212 -16.47 8.52 -9.07
N TYR A 213 -17.51 7.76 -9.36
CA TYR A 213 -18.49 7.35 -8.37
C TYR A 213 -17.87 6.45 -7.31
N TRP A 214 -17.17 5.40 -7.70
CA TRP A 214 -16.52 4.46 -6.77
C TRP A 214 -15.36 5.07 -5.96
N LEU A 215 -14.65 6.05 -6.51
CA LEU A 215 -13.65 6.79 -5.72
C LEU A 215 -14.28 7.58 -4.55
N ARG A 216 -15.60 7.86 -4.61
CA ARG A 216 -16.38 8.47 -3.52
C ARG A 216 -17.17 7.46 -2.69
N HIS A 217 -17.51 6.30 -3.27
CA HIS A 217 -18.34 5.24 -2.68
C HIS A 217 -17.68 3.89 -2.95
N VAL A 218 -16.63 3.59 -2.21
CA VAL A 218 -15.79 2.41 -2.45
C VAL A 218 -16.60 1.12 -2.30
N PRO A 219 -16.68 0.28 -3.35
CA PRO A 219 -17.38 -1.00 -3.26
C PRO A 219 -16.57 -1.99 -2.42
N LEU A 220 -17.27 -2.76 -1.57
CA LEU A 220 -16.65 -3.74 -0.70
C LEU A 220 -16.90 -5.19 -1.13
N SER A 221 -17.66 -5.38 -2.21
CA SER A 221 -17.93 -6.71 -2.77
C SER A 221 -18.15 -6.65 -4.28
N LEU A 222 -18.06 -7.83 -4.93
CA LEU A 222 -18.31 -7.98 -6.36
C LEU A 222 -19.76 -7.59 -6.71
N GLU A 223 -20.72 -7.90 -5.85
CA GLU A 223 -22.13 -7.55 -6.05
C GLU A 223 -22.32 -6.03 -6.11
N GLN A 224 -21.60 -5.27 -5.27
CA GLN A 224 -21.65 -3.81 -5.29
C GLN A 224 -21.03 -3.23 -6.57
N ILE A 225 -19.98 -3.87 -7.12
CA ILE A 225 -19.38 -3.49 -8.41
C ILE A 225 -20.37 -3.76 -9.57
N GLN A 226 -21.08 -4.88 -9.51
CA GLN A 226 -21.99 -5.35 -10.54
C GLN A 226 -23.41 -4.76 -10.40
N ALA A 227 -23.73 -4.14 -9.26
CA ALA A 227 -25.02 -3.47 -9.09
C ALA A 227 -25.23 -2.43 -10.20
N LYS A 228 -26.43 -2.45 -10.79
CA LYS A 228 -26.83 -1.45 -11.80
C LYS A 228 -27.01 -0.09 -11.08
N HIS A 229 -26.03 0.78 -11.21
CA HIS A 229 -26.12 2.18 -10.81
C HIS A 229 -26.81 3.04 -11.88
#